data_94f3d6c61c49b8070e56329d24e51518
#
_entry.id   94f3d6c61c49b8070e56329d24e51518
#
_cell.length_a   1.000
_cell.length_b   1.000
_cell.length_c   1.000
_cell.angle_alpha   90.00
_cell.angle_beta   90.00
_cell.angle_gamma   90.00
#
_symmetry.space_group_name_H-M   'P 1'
#
loop_
_entity.id
_entity.type
_entity.pdbx_description
1 polymer ?
#
loop_
_entity_poly.entity_id
_entity_poly.type
_entity_poly.pdbx_seq_one_letter_code
_entity_poly.pdbx_strand_id
1 'polypeptide(L)'
;MRHRISRGFGLVEIMIAIVLGLFLLIGLYTMLTSSQQSYALGRANSSLGGSGQRVTQLIWNQLNQAGFVNYQRRLLNASLPSGGVWHKNQSVRGENDLAIAGVLASTDRLSLRFTGSSVGDNDPTQSSNQTSDGRMFDCNGGAVPNTQIVVVTLFVNTNRELRCQDSRGNSVVMERNIESLQFRYRVGTSDAFVTANNVAAADWSNVVAVEFSLLVAMPSGQGVQALAKSYQVLDKSIAVAADRNLRQVLNGSITIKNLSVDG
;
A
#
# COMPACT_ATOMS: atom_id res chain seq x y z
N MET A 1 -17.36 -72.60 42.81
CA MET A 1 -17.51 -71.89 41.54
C MET A 1 -18.52 -70.77 41.74
N ARG A 2 -18.11 -69.49 41.73
CA ARG A 2 -19.01 -68.30 41.83
C ARG A 2 -19.47 -67.97 40.43
N HIS A 3 -20.73 -68.17 40.09
CA HIS A 3 -21.33 -67.67 38.88
C HIS A 3 -21.43 -66.15 38.96
N ARG A 4 -20.64 -65.43 38.09
CA ARG A 4 -20.87 -64.05 37.84
C ARG A 4 -22.12 -63.88 36.98
N ILE A 5 -23.16 -63.30 37.56
CA ILE A 5 -24.37 -62.91 36.83
C ILE A 5 -23.98 -61.73 36.01
N SER A 6 -23.86 -61.85 34.69
CA SER A 6 -23.71 -60.72 33.74
C SER A 6 -25.09 -60.05 33.65
N ARG A 7 -25.19 -58.84 34.23
CA ARG A 7 -26.37 -58.00 34.03
C ARG A 7 -26.30 -57.42 32.62
N GLY A 8 -27.23 -57.74 31.76
CA GLY A 8 -27.38 -57.11 30.45
C GLY A 8 -27.82 -55.71 30.60
N PHE A 9 -27.28 -54.81 29.70
CA PHE A 9 -27.68 -53.40 29.62
C PHE A 9 -29.16 -53.28 29.29
N GLY A 10 -29.90 -52.45 30.05
CA GLY A 10 -31.30 -52.16 29.80
C GLY A 10 -31.45 -51.23 28.59
N LEU A 11 -32.57 -51.37 27.85
CA LEU A 11 -32.86 -50.51 26.67
C LEU A 11 -32.88 -49.05 27.02
N VAL A 12 -33.33 -48.66 28.22
CA VAL A 12 -33.33 -47.29 28.76
C VAL A 12 -31.90 -46.77 28.96
N GLU A 13 -30.99 -47.61 29.41
CA GLU A 13 -29.59 -47.24 29.67
C GLU A 13 -28.85 -46.90 28.37
N ILE A 14 -29.15 -47.66 27.29
CA ILE A 14 -28.62 -47.37 25.95
C ILE A 14 -29.21 -46.07 25.41
N MET A 15 -30.50 -45.80 25.58
CA MET A 15 -31.13 -44.56 25.16
C MET A 15 -30.51 -43.33 25.86
N ILE A 16 -30.28 -43.41 27.17
CA ILE A 16 -29.64 -42.35 27.92
C ILE A 16 -28.18 -42.13 27.45
N ALA A 17 -27.45 -43.23 27.23
CA ALA A 17 -26.07 -43.15 26.74
C ALA A 17 -25.97 -42.47 25.37
N ILE A 18 -26.90 -42.78 24.44
CA ILE A 18 -26.95 -42.15 23.12
C ILE A 18 -27.26 -40.64 23.25
N VAL A 19 -28.25 -40.26 24.07
CA VAL A 19 -28.59 -38.85 24.28
C VAL A 19 -27.41 -38.07 24.87
N LEU A 20 -26.75 -38.56 25.89
CA LEU A 20 -25.57 -37.96 26.47
C LEU A 20 -24.41 -37.89 25.47
N GLY A 21 -24.21 -38.95 24.67
CA GLY A 21 -23.21 -38.95 23.58
C GLY A 21 -23.46 -37.88 22.53
N LEU A 22 -24.74 -37.67 22.13
CA LEU A 22 -25.11 -36.62 21.20
C LEU A 22 -24.85 -35.22 21.78
N PHE A 23 -25.14 -34.97 23.04
CA PHE A 23 -24.83 -33.68 23.68
C PHE A 23 -23.32 -33.41 23.70
N LEU A 24 -22.50 -34.41 24.00
CA LEU A 24 -21.05 -34.27 23.95
C LEU A 24 -20.53 -33.99 22.54
N LEU A 25 -21.07 -34.66 21.53
CA LEU A 25 -20.72 -34.44 20.14
C LEU A 25 -21.07 -33.03 19.67
N ILE A 26 -22.26 -32.52 20.04
CA ILE A 26 -22.67 -31.16 19.73
C ILE A 26 -21.69 -30.13 20.39
N GLY A 27 -21.34 -30.36 21.66
CA GLY A 27 -20.38 -29.53 22.38
C GLY A 27 -19.00 -29.51 21.72
N LEU A 28 -18.47 -30.67 21.33
CA LEU A 28 -17.21 -30.79 20.62
C LEU A 28 -17.26 -30.12 19.23
N TYR A 29 -18.34 -30.31 18.50
CA TYR A 29 -18.54 -29.70 17.18
C TYR A 29 -18.55 -28.17 17.27
N THR A 30 -19.26 -27.58 18.23
CA THR A 30 -19.30 -26.13 18.43
C THR A 30 -17.92 -25.58 18.83
N MET A 31 -17.18 -26.29 19.66
CA MET A 31 -15.82 -25.92 20.04
C MET A 31 -14.85 -25.95 18.84
N LEU A 32 -14.93 -26.99 18.00
CA LEU A 32 -14.11 -27.11 16.81
C LEU A 32 -14.40 -25.98 15.79
N THR A 33 -15.68 -25.72 15.51
CA THR A 33 -16.07 -24.65 14.58
C THR A 33 -15.67 -23.30 15.08
N SER A 34 -15.84 -22.99 16.37
CA SER A 34 -15.39 -21.76 16.99
C SER A 34 -13.86 -21.57 16.92
N SER A 35 -13.12 -22.65 17.19
CA SER A 35 -11.66 -22.67 17.08
C SER A 35 -11.17 -22.40 15.65
N GLN A 36 -11.79 -23.05 14.65
CA GLN A 36 -11.46 -22.81 13.23
C GLN A 36 -11.76 -21.38 12.79
N GLN A 37 -12.90 -20.81 13.24
CA GLN A 37 -13.25 -19.41 12.96
C GLN A 37 -12.25 -18.45 13.58
N SER A 38 -11.87 -18.67 14.84
CA SER A 38 -10.86 -17.84 15.54
C SER A 38 -9.50 -17.91 14.86
N TYR A 39 -9.08 -19.09 14.42
CA TYR A 39 -7.83 -19.27 13.67
C TYR A 39 -7.86 -18.54 12.31
N ALA A 40 -8.96 -18.67 11.57
CA ALA A 40 -9.12 -17.99 10.29
C ALA A 40 -9.09 -16.46 10.43
N LEU A 41 -9.74 -15.91 11.46
CA LEU A 41 -9.72 -14.50 11.81
C LEU A 41 -8.31 -14.03 12.20
N GLY A 42 -7.63 -14.78 13.06
CA GLY A 42 -6.26 -14.47 13.48
C GLY A 42 -5.30 -14.42 12.29
N ARG A 43 -5.40 -15.38 11.37
CA ARG A 43 -4.60 -15.41 10.14
C ARG A 43 -4.91 -14.23 9.21
N ALA A 44 -6.19 -13.91 9.02
CA ALA A 44 -6.59 -12.79 8.16
C ALA A 44 -6.12 -11.45 8.75
N ASN A 45 -6.22 -11.23 10.06
CA ASN A 45 -5.72 -10.04 10.74
C ASN A 45 -4.20 -9.91 10.63
N SER A 46 -3.47 -11.00 10.85
CA SER A 46 -2.01 -11.00 10.72
C SER A 46 -1.57 -10.71 9.28
N SER A 47 -2.26 -11.30 8.29
CA SER A 47 -2.02 -11.03 6.87
C SER A 47 -2.31 -9.57 6.51
N LEU A 48 -3.42 -9.02 7.01
CA LEU A 48 -3.81 -7.63 6.78
C LEU A 48 -2.77 -6.66 7.36
N GLY A 49 -2.33 -6.88 8.60
CA GLY A 49 -1.28 -6.07 9.24
C GLY A 49 0.05 -6.14 8.48
N GLY A 50 0.47 -7.35 8.09
CA GLY A 50 1.70 -7.55 7.30
C GLY A 50 1.64 -6.89 5.92
N SER A 51 0.51 -6.99 5.22
CA SER A 51 0.28 -6.32 3.93
C SER A 51 0.32 -4.81 4.10
N GLY A 52 -0.34 -4.29 5.13
CA GLY A 52 -0.35 -2.87 5.45
C GLY A 52 1.04 -2.30 5.69
N GLN A 53 1.84 -2.97 6.47
CA GLN A 53 3.21 -2.54 6.76
C GLN A 53 4.07 -2.54 5.50
N ARG A 54 3.99 -3.58 4.66
CA ARG A 54 4.73 -3.65 3.38
C ARG A 54 4.35 -2.51 2.45
N VAL A 55 3.05 -2.28 2.24
CA VAL A 55 2.56 -1.20 1.37
C VAL A 55 3.05 0.16 1.82
N THR A 56 2.92 0.45 3.11
CA THR A 56 3.38 1.71 3.68
C THR A 56 4.87 1.91 3.44
N GLN A 57 5.68 0.87 3.67
CA GLN A 57 7.13 0.94 3.45
C GLN A 57 7.48 1.10 1.98
N LEU A 58 6.77 0.43 1.07
CA LEU A 58 7.00 0.55 -0.38
C LEU A 58 6.71 1.97 -0.87
N ILE A 59 5.57 2.55 -0.48
CA ILE A 59 5.23 3.94 -0.82
C ILE A 59 6.26 4.91 -0.22
N TRP A 60 6.65 4.68 1.03
CA TRP A 60 7.63 5.49 1.72
C TRP A 60 9.00 5.47 1.01
N ASN A 61 9.47 4.30 0.59
CA ASN A 61 10.72 4.15 -0.14
C ASN A 61 10.70 4.91 -1.47
N GLN A 62 9.58 4.85 -2.21
CA GLN A 62 9.45 5.59 -3.46
C GLN A 62 9.40 7.11 -3.24
N LEU A 63 8.63 7.57 -2.25
CA LEU A 63 8.52 9.00 -1.92
C LEU A 63 9.84 9.60 -1.41
N ASN A 64 10.68 8.84 -0.73
CA ASN A 64 11.99 9.31 -0.29
C ASN A 64 12.96 9.62 -1.45
N GLN A 65 12.75 9.03 -2.61
CA GLN A 65 13.55 9.30 -3.80
C GLN A 65 13.08 10.57 -4.54
N ALA A 66 11.84 11.01 -4.29
CA ALA A 66 11.25 12.16 -4.97
C ALA A 66 12.13 13.40 -4.84
N GLY A 67 12.38 14.07 -5.94
CA GLY A 67 13.16 15.32 -5.99
C GLY A 67 14.67 15.13 -5.88
N PHE A 68 15.17 13.90 -5.73
CA PHE A 68 16.62 13.69 -5.69
C PHE A 68 17.27 14.17 -7.00
N VAL A 69 18.29 15.01 -6.85
CA VAL A 69 19.17 15.45 -7.93
C VAL A 69 20.59 15.19 -7.48
N ASN A 70 21.35 14.46 -8.28
CA ASN A 70 22.73 14.13 -7.96
C ASN A 70 23.61 15.41 -7.82
N TYR A 71 24.68 15.31 -7.04
CA TYR A 71 25.53 16.44 -6.68
C TYR A 71 26.15 17.15 -7.89
N GLN A 72 26.62 16.44 -8.90
CA GLN A 72 27.23 17.05 -10.08
C GLN A 72 26.23 17.87 -10.90
N ARG A 73 24.99 17.40 -11.02
CA ARG A 73 23.93 18.20 -11.63
C ARG A 73 23.61 19.45 -10.83
N ARG A 74 23.66 19.37 -9.51
CA ARG A 74 23.49 20.54 -8.63
C ARG A 74 24.58 21.59 -8.85
N LEU A 75 25.84 21.18 -8.94
CA LEU A 75 26.96 22.10 -9.23
C LEU A 75 26.82 22.83 -10.55
N LEU A 76 26.19 22.19 -11.55
CA LEU A 76 25.95 22.79 -12.86
C LEU A 76 24.63 23.59 -12.91
N ASN A 77 24.01 23.92 -11.78
CA ASN A 77 22.65 24.47 -11.70
C ASN A 77 21.62 23.63 -12.47
N ALA A 78 21.91 22.37 -12.72
CA ALA A 78 21.05 21.46 -13.43
C ALA A 78 20.02 20.88 -12.45
N SER A 79 18.89 21.51 -12.43
CA SER A 79 17.69 21.08 -11.74
C SER A 79 16.96 19.97 -12.51
N LEU A 80 15.88 19.46 -11.95
CA LEU A 80 14.92 18.67 -12.71
C LEU A 80 14.32 19.55 -13.81
N PRO A 81 14.52 19.25 -15.10
CA PRO A 81 14.11 20.14 -16.19
C PRO A 81 12.59 20.24 -16.30
N SER A 82 12.08 21.35 -16.83
CA SER A 82 10.71 21.42 -17.31
C SER A 82 10.53 20.58 -18.58
N GLY A 83 9.35 19.99 -18.76
CA GLY A 83 9.03 19.23 -19.97
C GLY A 83 7.74 18.44 -19.85
N GLY A 84 6.95 18.41 -20.90
CA GLY A 84 5.63 17.78 -20.87
C GLY A 84 4.73 18.40 -19.80
N VAL A 85 4.30 17.60 -18.85
CA VAL A 85 3.43 18.02 -17.73
C VAL A 85 4.21 18.49 -16.49
N TRP A 86 5.55 18.52 -16.54
CA TRP A 86 6.43 18.80 -15.42
C TRP A 86 6.99 20.22 -15.47
N HIS A 87 6.89 20.93 -14.35
CA HIS A 87 7.60 22.19 -14.15
C HIS A 87 9.05 21.96 -13.72
N LYS A 88 9.88 23.00 -13.87
CA LYS A 88 11.26 22.97 -13.34
C LYS A 88 11.22 22.67 -11.84
N ASN A 89 12.13 21.83 -11.38
CA ASN A 89 12.26 21.40 -9.97
C ASN A 89 11.05 20.67 -9.36
N GLN A 90 10.03 20.41 -10.13
CA GLN A 90 8.88 19.66 -9.67
C GLN A 90 9.28 18.20 -9.40
N SER A 91 9.10 17.75 -8.18
CA SER A 91 9.44 16.39 -7.71
C SER A 91 8.27 15.44 -7.71
N VAL A 92 7.06 15.96 -7.52
CA VAL A 92 5.82 15.16 -7.44
C VAL A 92 4.71 15.79 -8.26
N ARG A 93 3.78 14.94 -8.72
CA ARG A 93 2.55 15.34 -9.38
C ARG A 93 1.45 14.35 -9.00
N GLY A 94 0.33 14.86 -8.55
CA GLY A 94 -0.85 14.09 -8.25
C GLY A 94 -1.95 14.26 -9.28
N GLU A 95 -2.81 13.26 -9.36
CA GLU A 95 -4.06 13.31 -10.09
C GLU A 95 -5.14 12.66 -9.23
N ASN A 96 -6.26 13.35 -9.07
CA ASN A 96 -7.32 12.99 -8.14
C ASN A 96 -8.49 12.34 -8.89
N ASP A 97 -9.10 11.31 -8.31
CA ASP A 97 -10.33 10.68 -8.79
C ASP A 97 -10.30 10.25 -10.27
N LEU A 98 -9.29 9.51 -10.65
CA LEU A 98 -9.13 9.15 -12.05
C LEU A 98 -10.24 8.23 -12.56
N ALA A 99 -10.70 8.54 -13.77
CA ALA A 99 -11.64 7.73 -14.55
C ALA A 99 -10.98 7.36 -15.90
N ILE A 100 -9.83 6.68 -15.86
CA ILE A 100 -9.08 6.26 -17.04
C ILE A 100 -8.99 4.74 -17.13
N ALA A 101 -8.87 4.22 -18.35
CA ALA A 101 -8.75 2.78 -18.57
C ALA A 101 -7.54 2.19 -17.83
N GLY A 102 -7.76 1.06 -17.17
CA GLY A 102 -6.70 0.34 -16.43
C GLY A 102 -6.46 0.82 -15.00
N VAL A 103 -7.04 1.95 -14.59
CA VAL A 103 -6.99 2.45 -13.20
C VAL A 103 -8.32 2.19 -12.51
N LEU A 104 -8.28 1.84 -11.23
CA LEU A 104 -9.48 1.67 -10.41
C LEU A 104 -10.16 3.04 -10.26
N ALA A 105 -11.44 3.10 -10.60
CA ALA A 105 -12.22 4.35 -10.55
C ALA A 105 -12.23 4.95 -9.13
N SER A 106 -12.25 6.28 -9.06
CA SER A 106 -12.25 7.05 -7.80
C SER A 106 -11.03 6.79 -6.91
N THR A 107 -9.89 6.41 -7.52
CA THR A 107 -8.59 6.37 -6.85
C THR A 107 -7.66 7.41 -7.46
N ASP A 108 -6.67 7.81 -6.69
CA ASP A 108 -5.68 8.79 -7.10
C ASP A 108 -4.46 8.12 -7.74
N ARG A 109 -3.70 8.92 -8.47
CA ARG A 109 -2.41 8.58 -9.03
C ARG A 109 -1.37 9.58 -8.55
N LEU A 110 -0.21 9.06 -8.13
CA LEU A 110 0.94 9.87 -7.74
C LEU A 110 2.11 9.56 -8.66
N SER A 111 2.66 10.57 -9.28
CA SER A 111 3.91 10.49 -10.04
C SER A 111 5.03 11.21 -9.30
N LEU A 112 6.19 10.57 -9.24
CA LEU A 112 7.40 11.07 -8.62
C LEU A 112 8.47 11.21 -9.68
N ARG A 113 9.38 12.18 -9.52
CA ARG A 113 10.50 12.37 -10.42
C ARG A 113 11.80 12.56 -9.65
N PHE A 114 12.87 11.91 -10.11
CA PHE A 114 14.19 11.99 -9.51
C PHE A 114 15.28 11.68 -10.55
N THR A 115 16.53 12.03 -10.25
CA THR A 115 17.69 11.59 -11.03
C THR A 115 18.26 10.30 -10.40
N GLY A 116 18.94 9.51 -11.21
CA GLY A 116 19.77 8.44 -10.66
C GLY A 116 21.03 8.96 -9.96
N SER A 117 21.82 8.02 -9.46
CA SER A 117 23.06 8.25 -8.74
C SER A 117 24.14 7.29 -9.24
N SER A 118 25.39 7.76 -9.36
CA SER A 118 26.51 6.97 -9.83
C SER A 118 27.72 7.10 -8.91
N VAL A 119 28.63 6.14 -9.04
CA VAL A 119 29.90 6.13 -8.30
C VAL A 119 30.68 7.41 -8.61
N GLY A 120 31.12 8.14 -7.60
CA GLY A 120 31.87 9.37 -7.72
C GLY A 120 31.01 10.64 -7.76
N ASP A 121 29.67 10.55 -7.78
CA ASP A 121 28.78 11.74 -7.83
C ASP A 121 28.93 12.70 -6.66
N ASN A 122 29.41 12.23 -5.53
CA ASN A 122 29.62 13.06 -4.32
C ASN A 122 31.04 13.62 -4.20
N ASP A 123 31.93 13.32 -5.14
CA ASP A 123 33.31 13.78 -5.15
C ASP A 123 33.52 14.79 -6.29
N PRO A 124 33.69 16.09 -5.98
CA PRO A 124 33.87 17.13 -7.00
C PRO A 124 35.20 16.98 -7.75
N THR A 125 36.15 16.19 -7.25
CA THR A 125 37.45 15.98 -7.88
C THR A 125 37.47 14.81 -8.85
N GLN A 126 36.43 13.95 -8.83
CA GLN A 126 36.32 12.81 -9.71
C GLN A 126 35.33 13.05 -10.84
N SER A 127 35.69 12.61 -12.03
CA SER A 127 34.71 12.48 -13.12
C SER A 127 33.69 11.44 -12.74
N SER A 128 32.39 11.81 -12.69
CA SER A 128 31.34 10.83 -12.46
C SER A 128 31.33 9.81 -13.57
N ASN A 129 31.41 8.54 -13.22
CA ASN A 129 31.17 7.49 -14.18
C ASN A 129 29.66 7.23 -14.29
N GLN A 130 29.24 6.55 -15.36
CA GLN A 130 27.82 6.25 -15.59
C GLN A 130 27.35 4.99 -14.86
N THR A 131 28.21 4.36 -14.06
CA THR A 131 27.88 3.17 -13.28
C THR A 131 27.06 3.57 -12.05
N SER A 132 25.86 3.07 -11.94
CA SER A 132 25.01 3.32 -10.77
C SER A 132 25.68 2.86 -9.46
N ASP A 133 25.55 3.64 -8.41
CA ASP A 133 26.03 3.31 -7.06
C ASP A 133 25.01 2.51 -6.24
N GLY A 134 23.84 2.18 -6.82
CA GLY A 134 22.81 1.40 -6.18
C GLY A 134 22.00 2.14 -5.10
N ARG A 135 22.03 3.48 -5.07
CA ARG A 135 21.25 4.28 -4.10
C ARG A 135 19.86 4.63 -4.58
N MET A 136 19.71 4.78 -5.90
CA MET A 136 18.45 5.15 -6.54
C MET A 136 17.93 3.98 -7.37
N PHE A 137 16.63 3.67 -7.21
CA PHE A 137 16.03 2.48 -7.80
C PHE A 137 14.78 2.81 -8.61
N ASP A 138 14.58 2.07 -9.69
CA ASP A 138 13.32 2.05 -10.43
C ASP A 138 12.24 1.16 -9.75
N CYS A 139 11.09 1.01 -10.39
CA CYS A 139 9.99 0.18 -9.87
C CYS A 139 10.35 -1.31 -9.72
N ASN A 140 11.29 -1.80 -10.51
CA ASN A 140 11.71 -3.20 -10.47
C ASN A 140 12.92 -3.46 -9.56
N GLY A 141 13.36 -2.42 -8.83
CA GLY A 141 14.55 -2.48 -7.98
C GLY A 141 15.86 -2.38 -8.77
N GLY A 142 15.79 -2.04 -10.06
CA GLY A 142 16.96 -1.79 -10.89
C GLY A 142 17.61 -0.46 -10.55
N ALA A 143 18.93 -0.48 -10.37
CA ALA A 143 19.69 0.71 -10.04
C ALA A 143 19.67 1.75 -11.20
N VAL A 144 19.51 3.02 -10.85
CA VAL A 144 19.39 4.12 -11.82
C VAL A 144 20.67 4.94 -11.83
N PRO A 145 21.37 5.04 -12.98
CA PRO A 145 22.58 5.86 -13.08
C PRO A 145 22.25 7.36 -13.15
N ASN A 146 23.22 8.20 -12.82
CA ASN A 146 23.09 9.67 -12.74
C ASN A 146 22.69 10.35 -14.06
N THR A 147 22.93 9.69 -15.19
CA THR A 147 22.57 10.22 -16.54
C THR A 147 21.07 10.17 -16.80
N GLN A 148 20.30 9.43 -15.98
CA GLN A 148 18.89 9.21 -16.19
C GLN A 148 18.03 10.01 -15.19
N ILE A 149 16.93 10.55 -15.68
CA ILE A 149 15.81 11.04 -14.89
C ILE A 149 14.70 10.00 -15.00
N VAL A 150 14.21 9.53 -13.88
CA VAL A 150 13.13 8.54 -13.83
C VAL A 150 11.88 9.19 -13.28
N VAL A 151 10.76 8.89 -13.92
CA VAL A 151 9.43 9.17 -13.41
C VAL A 151 8.83 7.85 -12.95
N VAL A 152 8.44 7.77 -11.70
CA VAL A 152 7.74 6.64 -11.10
C VAL A 152 6.30 7.03 -10.84
N THR A 153 5.36 6.19 -11.21
CA THR A 153 3.93 6.41 -11.02
C THR A 153 3.32 5.30 -10.20
N LEU A 154 2.68 5.67 -9.10
CA LEU A 154 1.94 4.78 -8.20
C LEU A 154 0.44 4.94 -8.45
N PHE A 155 -0.27 3.84 -8.67
CA PHE A 155 -1.71 3.80 -8.88
C PHE A 155 -2.29 2.42 -8.57
N VAL A 156 -3.61 2.36 -8.39
CA VAL A 156 -4.33 1.08 -8.24
C VAL A 156 -4.98 0.74 -9.57
N ASN A 157 -4.74 -0.48 -10.07
CA ASN A 157 -5.38 -0.94 -11.29
C ASN A 157 -6.78 -1.54 -11.03
N THR A 158 -7.51 -1.84 -12.10
CA THR A 158 -8.86 -2.44 -12.03
C THR A 158 -8.90 -3.82 -11.35
N ASN A 159 -7.76 -4.50 -11.24
CA ASN A 159 -7.62 -5.76 -10.50
C ASN A 159 -7.34 -5.54 -9.00
N ARG A 160 -7.49 -4.31 -8.49
CA ARG A 160 -7.18 -3.93 -7.09
C ARG A 160 -5.73 -4.22 -6.71
N GLU A 161 -4.81 -4.01 -7.63
CA GLU A 161 -3.37 -4.11 -7.39
C GLU A 161 -2.77 -2.71 -7.33
N LEU A 162 -2.06 -2.39 -6.24
CA LEU A 162 -1.16 -1.25 -6.21
C LEU A 162 0.01 -1.53 -7.15
N ARG A 163 0.18 -0.69 -8.13
CA ARG A 163 1.24 -0.81 -9.13
C ARG A 163 2.22 0.34 -9.06
N CYS A 164 3.46 0.00 -9.32
CA CYS A 164 4.52 0.94 -9.63
C CYS A 164 4.83 0.83 -11.12
N GLN A 165 4.75 1.94 -11.84
CA GLN A 165 5.13 2.03 -13.26
C GLN A 165 6.16 3.13 -13.41
N ASP A 166 7.21 2.90 -14.19
CA ASP A 166 8.25 3.90 -14.41
C ASP A 166 8.49 4.25 -15.87
N SER A 167 9.19 5.35 -16.11
CA SER A 167 9.57 5.82 -17.45
C SER A 167 10.61 4.95 -18.17
N ARG A 168 11.16 3.93 -17.50
CA ARG A 168 12.08 2.94 -18.07
C ARG A 168 11.37 1.74 -18.69
N GLY A 169 10.02 1.68 -18.56
CA GLY A 169 9.18 0.61 -19.09
C GLY A 169 8.85 -0.48 -18.08
N ASN A 170 9.26 -0.37 -16.81
CA ASN A 170 8.88 -1.33 -15.79
C ASN A 170 7.45 -1.07 -15.29
N SER A 171 6.73 -2.16 -15.03
CA SER A 171 5.41 -2.11 -14.39
C SER A 171 5.25 -3.30 -13.44
N VAL A 172 5.31 -3.05 -12.15
CA VAL A 172 5.38 -4.07 -11.09
C VAL A 172 4.19 -3.96 -10.15
N VAL A 173 3.65 -5.11 -9.74
CA VAL A 173 2.65 -5.18 -8.67
C VAL A 173 3.36 -5.06 -7.33
N MET A 174 3.07 -4.02 -6.59
CA MET A 174 3.62 -3.79 -5.24
C MET A 174 2.85 -4.55 -4.17
N GLU A 175 1.52 -4.49 -4.24
CA GLU A 175 0.63 -5.18 -3.32
C GLU A 175 -0.73 -5.42 -3.98
N ARG A 176 -1.50 -6.38 -3.44
CA ARG A 176 -2.83 -6.77 -3.93
C ARG A 176 -3.92 -6.43 -2.94
N ASN A 177 -5.16 -6.53 -3.40
CA ASN A 177 -6.35 -6.29 -2.59
C ASN A 177 -6.45 -4.85 -2.04
N ILE A 178 -6.04 -3.88 -2.83
CA ILE A 178 -6.18 -2.45 -2.53
C ILE A 178 -7.49 -1.95 -3.14
N GLU A 179 -8.41 -1.52 -2.31
CA GLU A 179 -9.74 -1.06 -2.74
C GLU A 179 -9.83 0.45 -2.93
N SER A 180 -8.90 1.21 -2.33
CA SER A 180 -8.79 2.66 -2.52
C SER A 180 -7.37 3.13 -2.24
N LEU A 181 -6.96 4.19 -2.93
CA LEU A 181 -5.72 4.91 -2.74
C LEU A 181 -6.01 6.39 -2.95
N GLN A 182 -5.71 7.22 -1.94
CA GLN A 182 -5.93 8.65 -1.97
C GLN A 182 -4.66 9.38 -1.54
N PHE A 183 -4.41 10.56 -2.14
CA PHE A 183 -3.28 11.41 -1.83
C PHE A 183 -3.72 12.85 -1.57
N ARG A 184 -3.05 13.51 -0.62
CA ARG A 184 -3.13 14.95 -0.40
C ARG A 184 -1.74 15.56 -0.32
N TYR A 185 -1.63 16.83 -0.62
CA TYR A 185 -0.37 17.53 -0.81
C TYR A 185 -0.32 18.75 0.08
N ARG A 186 0.82 18.97 0.73
CA ARG A 186 1.12 20.20 1.45
C ARG A 186 2.04 21.06 0.59
N VAL A 187 1.65 22.31 0.38
CA VAL A 187 2.34 23.25 -0.52
C VAL A 187 3.02 24.36 0.31
N GLY A 188 4.30 24.56 0.07
CA GLY A 188 5.08 25.62 0.71
C GLY A 188 5.04 25.58 2.24
N THR A 189 4.72 26.71 2.84
CA THR A 189 4.61 26.87 4.31
C THR A 189 3.21 26.60 4.86
N SER A 190 2.25 26.21 4.02
CA SER A 190 0.90 25.88 4.48
C SER A 190 0.91 24.65 5.38
N ASP A 191 0.15 24.66 6.46
CA ASP A 191 -0.06 23.49 7.31
C ASP A 191 -1.17 22.56 6.79
N ALA A 192 -1.97 23.04 5.85
CA ALA A 192 -3.10 22.29 5.30
C ALA A 192 -2.68 21.37 4.15
N PHE A 193 -3.20 20.14 4.17
CA PHE A 193 -3.11 19.22 3.05
C PHE A 193 -4.33 19.40 2.13
N VAL A 194 -4.07 19.49 0.83
CA VAL A 194 -5.09 19.67 -0.22
C VAL A 194 -5.04 18.54 -1.24
N THR A 195 -6.15 18.25 -1.91
CA THR A 195 -6.21 17.28 -3.00
C THR A 195 -5.48 17.80 -4.24
N ALA A 196 -5.12 16.93 -5.18
CA ALA A 196 -4.39 17.30 -6.38
C ALA A 196 -5.10 18.37 -7.22
N ASN A 197 -6.44 18.37 -7.25
CA ASN A 197 -7.24 19.35 -7.98
C ASN A 197 -7.15 20.77 -7.39
N ASN A 198 -6.76 20.89 -6.13
CA ASN A 198 -6.62 22.16 -5.41
C ASN A 198 -5.18 22.66 -5.34
N VAL A 199 -4.22 21.95 -5.94
CA VAL A 199 -2.85 22.43 -6.14
C VAL A 199 -2.78 23.18 -7.45
N ALA A 200 -2.49 24.49 -7.40
CA ALA A 200 -2.34 25.27 -8.62
C ALA A 200 -1.16 24.76 -9.48
N ALA A 201 -1.28 24.88 -10.79
CA ALA A 201 -0.27 24.31 -11.71
C ALA A 201 1.16 24.78 -11.41
N ALA A 202 1.34 26.07 -11.05
CA ALA A 202 2.65 26.64 -10.68
C ALA A 202 3.17 26.14 -9.33
N ASP A 203 2.30 25.66 -8.44
CA ASP A 203 2.65 25.30 -7.06
C ASP A 203 3.12 23.85 -6.91
N TRP A 204 3.04 23.06 -7.95
CA TRP A 204 3.53 21.67 -7.89
C TRP A 204 5.03 21.55 -7.59
N SER A 205 5.85 22.54 -7.97
CA SER A 205 7.26 22.60 -7.58
C SER A 205 7.49 22.91 -6.10
N ASN A 206 6.47 23.47 -5.43
CA ASN A 206 6.49 23.85 -4.02
C ASN A 206 5.85 22.82 -3.09
N VAL A 207 5.50 21.63 -3.59
CA VAL A 207 4.97 20.55 -2.74
C VAL A 207 6.06 20.04 -1.81
N VAL A 208 5.84 20.19 -0.50
CA VAL A 208 6.82 19.85 0.55
C VAL A 208 6.49 18.54 1.27
N ALA A 209 5.25 18.09 1.22
CA ALA A 209 4.86 16.81 1.83
C ALA A 209 3.69 16.17 1.08
N VAL A 210 3.62 14.85 1.15
CA VAL A 210 2.55 14.03 0.61
C VAL A 210 1.95 13.22 1.75
N GLU A 211 0.63 13.29 1.90
CA GLU A 211 -0.14 12.41 2.75
C GLU A 211 -0.84 11.38 1.88
N PHE A 212 -0.88 10.13 2.33
CA PHE A 212 -1.56 9.06 1.62
C PHE A 212 -2.46 8.25 2.55
N SER A 213 -3.51 7.70 1.98
CA SER A 213 -4.37 6.74 2.64
C SER A 213 -4.76 5.62 1.68
N LEU A 214 -4.78 4.39 2.21
CA LEU A 214 -5.18 3.20 1.46
C LEU A 214 -6.25 2.43 2.22
N LEU A 215 -7.15 1.81 1.46
CA LEU A 215 -8.06 0.79 1.97
C LEU A 215 -7.58 -0.58 1.47
N VAL A 216 -7.10 -1.39 2.41
CA VAL A 216 -6.65 -2.75 2.13
C VAL A 216 -7.73 -3.73 2.57
N ALA A 217 -8.02 -4.74 1.74
CA ALA A 217 -8.99 -5.79 2.02
C ALA A 217 -8.32 -7.16 2.05
N MET A 218 -8.74 -8.02 2.97
CA MET A 218 -8.30 -9.42 3.04
C MET A 218 -9.49 -10.34 3.22
N PRO A 219 -9.62 -11.41 2.43
CA PRO A 219 -10.63 -12.43 2.64
C PRO A 219 -10.46 -13.08 4.01
N SER A 220 -11.49 -13.06 4.84
CA SER A 220 -11.47 -13.66 6.18
C SER A 220 -12.15 -15.01 6.26
N GLY A 221 -12.79 -15.43 5.18
CA GLY A 221 -13.55 -16.69 5.15
C GLY A 221 -14.82 -16.62 5.99
N GLN A 222 -15.08 -17.68 6.80
CA GLN A 222 -16.35 -17.85 7.50
C GLN A 222 -16.46 -17.13 8.86
N GLY A 223 -15.37 -16.56 9.36
CA GLY A 223 -15.31 -15.99 10.71
C GLY A 223 -15.86 -14.57 10.86
N VAL A 224 -16.18 -13.87 9.77
CA VAL A 224 -16.65 -12.49 9.78
C VAL A 224 -18.10 -12.41 9.31
N GLN A 225 -18.91 -11.65 10.05
CA GLN A 225 -20.25 -11.33 9.62
C GLN A 225 -20.20 -10.39 8.40
N ALA A 226 -20.96 -10.73 7.36
CA ALA A 226 -21.07 -9.85 6.18
C ALA A 226 -21.90 -8.63 6.55
N LEU A 227 -21.26 -7.45 6.58
CA LEU A 227 -21.89 -6.17 6.89
C LEU A 227 -21.46 -5.12 5.85
N ALA A 228 -22.43 -4.35 5.37
CA ALA A 228 -22.13 -3.14 4.59
C ALA A 228 -21.52 -2.11 5.52
N LYS A 229 -20.41 -1.49 5.11
CA LYS A 229 -19.69 -0.50 5.91
C LYS A 229 -19.08 0.57 5.01
N SER A 230 -18.98 1.79 5.54
CA SER A 230 -18.22 2.87 4.91
C SER A 230 -16.89 3.08 5.62
N TYR A 231 -15.85 3.32 4.84
CA TYR A 231 -14.50 3.60 5.32
C TYR A 231 -14.08 4.99 4.85
N GLN A 232 -13.59 5.82 5.77
CA GLN A 232 -13.04 7.12 5.43
C GLN A 232 -11.58 6.95 5.01
N VAL A 233 -11.26 7.32 3.75
CA VAL A 233 -9.92 7.26 3.15
C VAL A 233 -9.59 8.68 2.70
N LEU A 234 -8.94 9.45 3.58
CA LEU A 234 -8.74 10.91 3.45
C LEU A 234 -10.07 11.66 3.18
N ASP A 235 -10.19 12.25 2.01
CA ASP A 235 -11.37 13.03 1.59
C ASP A 235 -12.51 12.17 1.02
N LYS A 236 -12.31 10.84 0.87
CA LYS A 236 -13.29 9.92 0.29
C LYS A 236 -13.94 9.03 1.32
N SER A 237 -15.24 8.86 1.22
CA SER A 237 -15.99 7.83 1.93
C SER A 237 -16.25 6.66 0.96
N ILE A 238 -15.62 5.53 1.21
CA ILE A 238 -15.72 4.33 0.39
C ILE A 238 -16.78 3.41 0.97
N ALA A 239 -17.94 3.35 0.35
CA ALA A 239 -19.01 2.43 0.72
C ALA A 239 -18.72 1.03 0.14
N VAL A 240 -18.71 0.04 1.00
CA VAL A 240 -18.48 -1.35 0.63
C VAL A 240 -19.73 -2.16 0.89
N ALA A 241 -20.15 -2.96 -0.10
CA ALA A 241 -21.24 -3.89 0.05
C ALA A 241 -20.96 -4.95 1.12
N ALA A 242 -22.02 -5.54 1.66
CA ALA A 242 -21.89 -6.59 2.66
C ALA A 242 -21.09 -7.77 2.10
N ASP A 243 -19.91 -8.00 2.63
CA ASP A 243 -19.05 -9.14 2.34
C ASP A 243 -18.32 -9.62 3.61
N ARG A 244 -17.51 -10.67 3.48
CA ARG A 244 -16.75 -11.24 4.59
C ARG A 244 -15.28 -10.87 4.57
N ASN A 245 -14.92 -9.72 3.94
CA ASN A 245 -13.55 -9.25 3.94
C ASN A 245 -13.26 -8.41 5.17
N LEU A 246 -12.11 -8.64 5.77
CA LEU A 246 -11.53 -7.71 6.72
C LEU A 246 -10.91 -6.55 5.97
N ARG A 247 -11.09 -5.34 6.48
CA ARG A 247 -10.54 -4.12 5.88
C ARG A 247 -9.84 -3.26 6.90
N GLN A 248 -8.79 -2.61 6.46
CA GLN A 248 -8.05 -1.65 7.26
C GLN A 248 -7.74 -0.42 6.41
N VAL A 249 -7.96 0.75 6.98
CA VAL A 249 -7.47 2.01 6.44
C VAL A 249 -6.07 2.26 7.00
N LEU A 250 -5.14 2.54 6.11
CA LEU A 250 -3.75 2.84 6.43
C LEU A 250 -3.46 4.27 6.01
N ASN A 251 -2.93 5.06 6.92
CA ASN A 251 -2.58 6.46 6.67
C ASN A 251 -1.09 6.66 6.89
N GLY A 252 -0.50 7.55 6.10
CA GLY A 252 0.88 7.97 6.28
C GLY A 252 1.12 9.33 5.67
N SER A 253 2.15 10.01 6.15
CA SER A 253 2.61 11.27 5.57
C SER A 253 4.12 11.28 5.47
N ILE A 254 4.65 11.88 4.40
CA ILE A 254 6.08 11.94 4.12
C ILE A 254 6.42 13.35 3.66
N THR A 255 7.42 13.92 4.30
CA THR A 255 8.02 15.18 3.85
C THR A 255 9.03 14.87 2.74
N ILE A 256 8.96 15.61 1.65
CA ILE A 256 9.89 15.49 0.53
C ILE A 256 11.22 16.15 0.96
N LYS A 257 12.25 15.32 1.10
CA LYS A 257 13.56 15.77 1.64
C LYS A 257 14.45 16.43 0.60
N ASN A 258 14.23 16.11 -0.67
CA ASN A 258 15.10 16.51 -1.77
C ASN A 258 14.50 17.67 -2.55
N LEU A 259 13.93 18.66 -1.87
CA LEU A 259 13.48 19.87 -2.51
C LEU A 259 14.72 20.64 -2.99
N SER A 260 14.73 21.09 -4.25
CA SER A 260 15.74 22.03 -4.68
C SER A 260 15.43 23.37 -4.00
N VAL A 261 16.32 23.76 -3.11
CA VAL A 261 16.35 25.13 -2.60
C VAL A 261 16.97 25.95 -3.70
N ASP A 262 16.15 26.62 -4.51
CA ASP A 262 16.64 27.74 -5.33
C ASP A 262 16.99 28.85 -4.33
N GLY A 263 18.30 28.98 -4.04
CA GLY A 263 18.84 30.10 -3.28
C GLY A 263 18.80 31.38 -4.10
#